data_eb5cdd5e065b632dcc6c815353da0441
#
_entry.id   eb5cdd5e065b632dcc6c815353da0441
#
_cell.length_a   1.000
_cell.length_b   1.000
_cell.length_c   1.000
_cell.angle_alpha   90.00
_cell.angle_beta   90.00
_cell.angle_gamma   90.00
#
_symmetry.space_group_name_H-M   'P 1'
#
loop_
_entity.id
_entity.type
_entity.pdbx_description
1 polymer ?
#
loop_
_entity_poly.entity_id
_entity_poly.type
_entity_poly.pdbx_seq_one_letter_code
_entity_poly.pdbx_strand_id
1 'polypeptide(L)'
;MSDYRKLAFVGNVGSGKSTIVRTLSEIEVVDTDRPSTVDIGKELTTIGIDYGRIGLGENMALGLYGVPGQKRFSMLWDHVNRSLWGLAFLIKYSAKPDVDSLLQVIEFFQPVANDTPFVVAVTHADQADDDSLESFCTVFQEILAGNGLPAAVMAIDCTSRDSAMSIPLYINAMHGARGDT
;
A
#
# COMPACT_ATOMS: atom_id res chain seq x y z
N MET A 1 18.01 -7.47 17.68
CA MET A 1 16.56 -7.12 17.65
C MET A 1 16.21 -6.83 16.20
N SER A 2 15.22 -7.50 15.63
CA SER A 2 14.77 -7.14 14.29
C SER A 2 14.08 -5.77 14.33
N ASP A 3 14.50 -4.86 13.43
CA ASP A 3 13.85 -3.56 13.28
C ASP A 3 12.45 -3.79 12.67
N TYR A 4 11.41 -3.52 13.45
CA TYR A 4 10.03 -3.71 13.01
C TYR A 4 9.49 -2.43 12.39
N ARG A 5 9.03 -2.53 11.15
CA ARG A 5 8.52 -1.39 10.38
C ARG A 5 7.15 -1.70 9.78
N LYS A 6 6.42 -0.67 9.38
CA LYS A 6 5.07 -0.79 8.82
C LYS A 6 5.07 -0.46 7.33
N LEU A 7 4.49 -1.34 6.53
CA LEU A 7 4.14 -1.10 5.14
C LEU A 7 2.61 -1.11 5.00
N ALA A 8 2.04 0.01 4.60
CA ALA A 8 0.61 0.13 4.41
C ALA A 8 0.23 0.00 2.93
N PHE A 9 -0.78 -0.81 2.66
CA PHE A 9 -1.46 -0.94 1.39
C PHE A 9 -2.83 -0.27 1.52
N VAL A 10 -3.01 0.89 0.91
CA VAL A 10 -4.25 1.68 0.96
C VAL A 10 -4.92 1.63 -0.40
N GLY A 11 -6.23 1.47 -0.43
CA GLY A 11 -6.98 1.44 -1.69
C GLY A 11 -8.45 1.08 -1.48
N ASN A 12 -9.26 1.27 -2.51
CA ASN A 12 -10.69 0.99 -2.47
C ASN A 12 -10.99 -0.50 -2.41
N VAL A 13 -12.26 -0.83 -2.18
CA VAL A 13 -12.75 -2.22 -2.21
C VAL A 13 -12.41 -2.85 -3.56
N GLY A 14 -11.89 -4.08 -3.54
CA GLY A 14 -11.51 -4.82 -4.74
C GLY A 14 -10.17 -4.39 -5.37
N SER A 15 -9.39 -3.48 -4.76
CA SER A 15 -8.07 -3.08 -5.27
C SER A 15 -6.94 -4.11 -5.02
N GLY A 16 -7.22 -5.23 -4.34
CA GLY A 16 -6.24 -6.30 -4.12
C GLY A 16 -5.48 -6.24 -2.79
N LYS A 17 -5.86 -5.36 -1.84
CA LYS A 17 -5.18 -5.24 -0.53
C LYS A 17 -5.09 -6.55 0.24
N SER A 18 -6.22 -7.21 0.47
CA SER A 18 -6.27 -8.49 1.19
C SER A 18 -5.46 -9.57 0.48
N THR A 19 -5.51 -9.57 -0.85
CA THR A 19 -4.77 -10.52 -1.68
C THR A 19 -3.27 -10.30 -1.53
N ILE A 20 -2.77 -9.07 -1.68
CA ILE A 20 -1.34 -8.79 -1.60
C ILE A 20 -0.79 -9.04 -0.20
N VAL A 21 -1.53 -8.71 0.85
CA VAL A 21 -1.13 -9.01 2.24
C VAL A 21 -1.01 -10.52 2.44
N ARG A 22 -1.98 -11.32 1.96
CA ARG A 22 -1.91 -12.80 2.03
C ARG A 22 -0.77 -13.37 1.21
N THR A 23 -0.54 -12.85 0.00
CA THR A 23 0.52 -13.32 -0.90
C THR A 23 1.91 -13.08 -0.33
N LEU A 24 2.13 -11.94 0.33
CA LEU A 24 3.41 -11.58 0.90
C LEU A 24 3.64 -12.16 2.30
N SER A 25 2.60 -12.35 3.09
CA SER A 25 2.73 -12.73 4.50
C SER A 25 3.36 -14.10 4.70
N GLU A 26 4.29 -14.19 5.65
CA GLU A 26 4.92 -15.41 6.14
C GLU A 26 4.23 -15.97 7.38
N ILE A 27 3.22 -15.26 7.88
CA ILE A 27 2.35 -15.70 8.98
C ILE A 27 0.91 -15.81 8.49
N GLU A 28 0.06 -16.48 9.26
CA GLU A 28 -1.38 -16.47 9.01
C GLU A 28 -1.90 -15.03 9.08
N VAL A 29 -2.62 -14.60 8.03
CA VAL A 29 -3.15 -13.23 7.95
C VAL A 29 -4.33 -13.10 8.89
N VAL A 30 -4.25 -12.12 9.78
CA VAL A 30 -5.37 -11.73 10.64
C VAL A 30 -6.30 -10.85 9.81
N ASP A 31 -7.49 -11.38 9.53
CA ASP A 31 -8.56 -10.69 8.83
C ASP A 31 -9.59 -10.23 9.87
N THR A 32 -9.69 -8.93 10.06
CA THR A 32 -10.60 -8.35 11.05
C THR A 32 -12.06 -8.24 10.57
N ASP A 33 -12.36 -8.64 9.34
CA ASP A 33 -13.74 -8.81 8.85
C ASP A 33 -14.46 -10.01 9.51
N ARG A 34 -13.70 -10.87 10.23
CA ARG A 34 -14.27 -11.88 11.12
C ARG A 34 -14.22 -11.36 12.56
N PRO A 35 -15.23 -11.68 13.40
CA PRO A 35 -15.16 -11.36 14.81
C PRO A 35 -13.94 -12.11 15.41
N SER A 36 -12.82 -11.41 15.51
CA SER A 36 -11.60 -11.98 16.08
C SER A 36 -11.58 -11.69 17.57
N THR A 37 -11.16 -12.69 18.34
CA THR A 37 -10.93 -12.59 19.80
C THR A 37 -9.64 -11.84 20.16
N VAL A 38 -9.02 -11.16 19.22
CA VAL A 38 -7.83 -10.32 19.48
C VAL A 38 -8.33 -8.95 19.93
N ASP A 39 -8.01 -8.62 21.17
CA ASP A 39 -8.38 -7.38 21.86
C ASP A 39 -7.59 -6.17 21.26
N ILE A 40 -8.03 -5.71 20.11
CA ILE A 40 -7.56 -4.46 19.50
C ILE A 40 -8.63 -3.38 19.77
N GLY A 41 -8.91 -3.07 21.03
CA GLY A 41 -9.88 -2.05 21.45
C GLY A 41 -11.26 -2.19 20.79
N LYS A 42 -12.32 -2.20 21.57
CA LYS A 42 -13.71 -2.52 21.19
C LYS A 42 -14.31 -1.75 19.99
N GLU A 43 -13.65 -0.70 19.49
CA GLU A 43 -14.17 0.14 18.38
C GLU A 43 -13.57 -0.21 17.01
N LEU A 44 -12.48 -0.99 16.94
CA LEU A 44 -11.80 -1.36 15.68
C LEU A 44 -12.20 -2.75 15.14
N THR A 45 -12.99 -3.53 15.89
CA THR A 45 -13.35 -4.91 15.55
C THR A 45 -14.38 -5.07 14.42
N THR A 46 -14.88 -3.96 13.86
CA THR A 46 -15.92 -4.00 12.80
C THR A 46 -15.42 -3.44 11.46
N ILE A 47 -14.16 -3.02 11.38
CA ILE A 47 -13.61 -2.37 10.18
C ILE A 47 -12.38 -3.15 9.72
N GLY A 48 -12.50 -3.83 8.58
CA GLY A 48 -11.49 -4.75 8.05
C GLY A 48 -10.10 -4.13 7.81
N ILE A 49 -9.15 -4.39 8.69
CA ILE A 49 -7.73 -4.25 8.41
C ILE A 49 -7.17 -5.67 8.24
N ASP A 50 -6.56 -5.93 7.09
CA ASP A 50 -5.75 -7.13 6.93
C ASP A 50 -4.38 -6.90 7.55
N TYR A 51 -3.92 -7.83 8.37
CA TYR A 51 -2.58 -7.77 8.95
C TYR A 51 -1.79 -9.03 8.61
N GLY A 52 -0.58 -8.83 8.11
CA GLY A 52 0.39 -9.88 7.85
C GLY A 52 1.81 -9.43 8.23
N ARG A 53 2.78 -10.31 8.04
CA ARG A 53 4.18 -10.03 8.34
C ARG A 53 5.09 -10.71 7.34
N ILE A 54 6.19 -10.03 6.97
CA ILE A 54 7.24 -10.56 6.11
C ILE A 54 8.62 -10.14 6.64
N GLY A 55 9.62 -11.01 6.49
CA GLY A 55 11.03 -10.64 6.67
C GLY A 55 11.57 -9.94 5.40
N LEU A 56 12.36 -8.90 5.58
CA LEU A 56 13.08 -8.24 4.50
C LEU A 56 14.57 -8.21 4.84
N GLY A 57 15.34 -9.09 4.20
CA GLY A 57 16.73 -9.35 4.56
C GLY A 57 16.88 -10.01 5.94
N GLU A 58 18.08 -9.92 6.55
CA GLU A 58 18.39 -10.68 7.77
C GLU A 58 17.86 -10.04 9.06
N ASN A 59 17.64 -8.72 9.07
CA ASN A 59 17.42 -7.96 10.31
C ASN A 59 16.14 -7.11 10.33
N MET A 60 15.34 -7.09 9.27
CA MET A 60 14.14 -6.27 9.20
C MET A 60 12.88 -7.13 9.08
N ALA A 61 11.87 -6.78 9.86
CA ALA A 61 10.53 -7.36 9.76
C ALA A 61 9.53 -6.26 9.40
N LEU A 62 8.74 -6.49 8.35
CA LEU A 62 7.67 -5.60 7.93
C LEU A 62 6.32 -6.13 8.41
N GLY A 63 5.59 -5.32 9.15
CA GLY A 63 4.15 -5.49 9.31
C GLY A 63 3.45 -4.98 8.06
N LEU A 64 2.63 -5.82 7.45
CA LEU A 64 1.85 -5.54 6.26
C LEU A 64 0.43 -5.18 6.68
N TYR A 65 -0.06 -4.01 6.29
CA TYR A 65 -1.37 -3.51 6.68
C TYR A 65 -2.21 -3.21 5.44
N GLY A 66 -3.28 -3.96 5.22
CA GLY A 66 -4.28 -3.66 4.20
C GLY A 66 -5.36 -2.74 4.77
N VAL A 67 -5.45 -1.51 4.31
CA VAL A 67 -6.29 -0.46 4.90
C VAL A 67 -7.28 0.09 3.88
N PRO A 68 -8.57 0.24 4.22
CA PRO A 68 -9.55 0.86 3.31
C PRO A 68 -9.16 2.27 2.89
N GLY A 69 -9.25 2.57 1.56
CA GLY A 69 -8.89 3.86 0.97
C GLY A 69 -9.95 4.95 1.07
N GLN A 70 -11.07 4.71 1.74
CA GLN A 70 -12.15 5.69 1.86
C GLN A 70 -11.94 6.58 3.08
N LYS A 71 -12.11 7.90 2.92
CA LYS A 71 -11.90 8.92 3.97
C LYS A 71 -12.65 8.66 5.28
N ARG A 72 -13.81 7.99 5.23
CA ARG A 72 -14.57 7.61 6.45
C ARG A 72 -13.81 6.67 7.38
N PHE A 73 -12.74 6.03 6.89
CA PHE A 73 -11.87 5.15 7.65
C PHE A 73 -10.55 5.81 8.07
N SER A 74 -10.47 7.13 8.05
CA SER A 74 -9.25 7.89 8.37
C SER A 74 -8.67 7.59 9.76
N MET A 75 -9.50 7.16 10.72
CA MET A 75 -9.01 6.72 12.04
C MET A 75 -8.05 5.52 11.95
N LEU A 76 -8.26 4.63 10.94
CA LEU A 76 -7.35 3.51 10.67
C LEU A 76 -6.03 4.00 10.07
N TRP A 77 -6.11 5.04 9.25
CA TRP A 77 -4.94 5.67 8.65
C TRP A 77 -4.04 6.29 9.72
N ASP A 78 -4.62 6.94 10.76
CA ASP A 78 -3.86 7.46 11.90
C ASP A 78 -3.07 6.36 12.63
N HIS A 79 -3.68 5.17 12.77
CA HIS A 79 -3.02 4.05 13.43
C HIS A 79 -1.82 3.52 12.63
N VAL A 80 -1.93 3.41 11.32
CA VAL A 80 -0.83 2.91 10.48
C VAL A 80 0.21 3.98 10.19
N ASN A 81 -0.17 5.26 10.15
CA ASN A 81 0.73 6.37 9.84
C ASN A 81 1.85 6.56 10.88
N ARG A 82 1.63 6.12 12.12
CA ARG A 82 2.67 6.17 13.15
C ARG A 82 3.78 5.16 12.83
N SER A 83 5.00 5.67 12.61
CA SER A 83 6.18 4.87 12.23
C SER A 83 6.00 4.12 10.89
N LEU A 84 5.32 4.77 9.95
CA LEU A 84 5.14 4.25 8.60
C LEU A 84 6.47 4.25 7.85
N TRP A 85 6.91 3.07 7.41
CA TRP A 85 8.13 2.91 6.64
C TRP A 85 7.90 3.08 5.14
N GLY A 86 6.71 2.71 4.66
CA GLY A 86 6.34 2.84 3.26
C GLY A 86 4.84 2.79 3.06
N LEU A 87 4.39 3.42 2.00
CA LEU A 87 3.00 3.54 1.61
C LEU A 87 2.81 3.10 0.17
N ALA A 88 1.92 2.14 -0.06
CA ALA A 88 1.50 1.72 -1.39
C ALA A 88 0.01 2.04 -1.58
N PHE A 89 -0.31 2.82 -2.59
CA PHE A 89 -1.70 3.02 -3.00
C PHE A 89 -2.04 2.01 -4.09
N LEU A 90 -2.99 1.11 -3.79
CA LEU A 90 -3.47 0.11 -4.72
C LEU A 90 -4.72 0.62 -5.44
N ILE A 91 -4.65 0.64 -6.77
CA ILE A 91 -5.78 1.00 -7.62
C ILE A 91 -6.06 -0.10 -8.64
N LYS A 92 -7.32 -0.53 -8.68
CA LYS A 92 -7.78 -1.45 -9.72
C LYS A 92 -7.83 -0.74 -11.06
N TYR A 93 -7.26 -1.35 -12.11
CA TYR A 93 -7.47 -0.88 -13.48
C TYR A 93 -8.97 -0.78 -13.80
N SER A 94 -9.37 0.30 -14.40
CA SER A 94 -10.75 0.56 -14.83
C SER A 94 -10.78 1.57 -15.97
N ALA A 95 -11.90 1.66 -16.68
CA ALA A 95 -12.06 2.62 -17.76
C ALA A 95 -11.94 4.09 -17.32
N LYS A 96 -12.16 4.37 -16.02
CA LYS A 96 -12.02 5.72 -15.43
C LYS A 96 -11.15 5.64 -14.18
N PRO A 97 -9.94 6.27 -14.20
CA PRO A 97 -9.08 6.33 -13.03
C PRO A 97 -9.74 7.04 -11.85
N ASP A 98 -9.66 6.45 -10.67
CA ASP A 98 -10.13 7.06 -9.40
C ASP A 98 -9.03 7.94 -8.81
N VAL A 99 -8.89 9.13 -9.38
CA VAL A 99 -7.91 10.14 -8.98
C VAL A 99 -8.21 10.71 -7.60
N ASP A 100 -9.48 10.90 -7.28
CA ASP A 100 -9.91 11.52 -6.02
C ASP A 100 -9.46 10.69 -4.82
N SER A 101 -9.53 9.37 -4.90
CA SER A 101 -9.04 8.48 -3.84
C SER A 101 -7.52 8.61 -3.64
N LEU A 102 -6.73 8.75 -4.72
CA LEU A 102 -5.29 8.97 -4.61
C LEU A 102 -5.00 10.32 -3.93
N LEU A 103 -5.67 11.39 -4.33
CA LEU A 103 -5.47 12.72 -3.76
C LEU A 103 -5.81 12.76 -2.26
N GLN A 104 -6.88 12.08 -1.83
CA GLN A 104 -7.23 11.94 -0.41
C GLN A 104 -6.14 11.23 0.39
N VAL A 105 -5.53 10.19 -0.17
CA VAL A 105 -4.42 9.47 0.48
C VAL A 105 -3.18 10.36 0.56
N ILE A 106 -2.83 11.08 -0.49
CA ILE A 106 -1.70 12.04 -0.50
C ILE A 106 -1.92 13.15 0.53
N GLU A 107 -3.12 13.73 0.58
CA GLU A 107 -3.48 14.80 1.52
C GLU A 107 -3.34 14.34 2.98
N PHE A 108 -3.80 13.12 3.28
CA PHE A 108 -3.77 12.61 4.65
C PHE A 108 -2.38 12.18 5.09
N PHE A 109 -1.72 11.32 4.31
CA PHE A 109 -0.44 10.74 4.70
C PHE A 109 0.74 11.70 4.50
N GLN A 110 0.59 12.72 3.66
CA GLN A 110 1.60 13.74 3.36
C GLN A 110 2.99 13.13 3.11
N PRO A 111 3.14 12.18 2.18
CA PRO A 111 4.35 11.38 2.04
C PRO A 111 5.61 12.22 1.76
N VAL A 112 5.48 13.38 1.09
CA VAL A 112 6.60 14.32 0.91
C VAL A 112 7.02 14.94 2.23
N ALA A 113 6.06 15.50 2.99
CA ALA A 113 6.35 16.19 4.25
C ALA A 113 6.88 15.23 5.32
N ASN A 114 6.42 13.98 5.33
CA ASN A 114 6.81 12.94 6.29
C ASN A 114 7.99 12.09 5.81
N ASP A 115 8.58 12.42 4.64
CA ASP A 115 9.66 11.66 4.02
C ASP A 115 9.36 10.15 3.91
N THR A 116 8.11 9.81 3.63
CA THR A 116 7.64 8.43 3.50
C THR A 116 7.72 8.00 2.03
N PRO A 117 8.50 6.95 1.68
CA PRO A 117 8.47 6.37 0.34
C PRO A 117 7.06 5.95 -0.06
N PHE A 118 6.69 6.31 -1.29
CA PHE A 118 5.35 6.12 -1.82
C PHE A 118 5.39 5.43 -3.18
N VAL A 119 4.40 4.57 -3.45
CA VAL A 119 4.22 3.91 -4.74
C VAL A 119 2.75 3.79 -5.08
N VAL A 120 2.41 3.93 -6.36
CA VAL A 120 1.09 3.57 -6.90
C VAL A 120 1.20 2.22 -7.59
N ALA A 121 0.40 1.26 -7.14
CA ALA A 121 0.33 -0.08 -7.68
C ALA A 121 -0.99 -0.28 -8.44
N VAL A 122 -0.92 -0.43 -9.75
CA VAL A 122 -2.06 -0.73 -10.61
C VAL A 122 -2.29 -2.23 -10.62
N THR A 123 -3.44 -2.66 -10.13
CA THR A 123 -3.84 -4.07 -10.06
C THR A 123 -4.85 -4.42 -11.14
N HIS A 124 -5.06 -5.71 -11.40
CA HIS A 124 -5.93 -6.20 -12.49
C HIS A 124 -5.51 -5.65 -13.87
N ALA A 125 -4.22 -5.45 -14.07
CA ALA A 125 -3.65 -4.95 -15.33
C ALA A 125 -3.84 -5.92 -16.50
N ASP A 126 -4.06 -7.20 -16.22
CA ASP A 126 -4.46 -8.24 -17.18
C ASP A 126 -5.79 -7.97 -17.90
N GLN A 127 -6.60 -7.04 -17.39
CA GLN A 127 -7.86 -6.61 -18.00
C GLN A 127 -7.68 -5.48 -19.02
N ALA A 128 -6.46 -4.96 -19.18
CA ALA A 128 -6.12 -3.88 -20.11
C ALA A 128 -5.30 -4.40 -21.28
N ASP A 129 -5.43 -3.76 -22.44
CA ASP A 129 -4.39 -3.79 -23.46
C ASP A 129 -3.23 -2.84 -23.07
N ASP A 130 -2.08 -3.00 -23.72
CA ASP A 130 -0.86 -2.26 -23.35
C ASP A 130 -1.04 -0.74 -23.44
N ASP A 131 -1.69 -0.24 -24.52
CA ASP A 131 -1.90 1.20 -24.75
C ASP A 131 -2.84 1.81 -23.68
N SER A 132 -3.89 1.07 -23.33
CA SER A 132 -4.85 1.48 -22.31
C SER A 132 -4.22 1.48 -20.92
N LEU A 133 -3.37 0.49 -20.60
CA LEU A 133 -2.65 0.43 -19.35
C LEU A 133 -1.63 1.56 -19.23
N GLU A 134 -0.87 1.84 -20.29
CA GLU A 134 0.09 2.94 -20.32
C GLU A 134 -0.61 4.28 -20.08
N SER A 135 -1.72 4.52 -20.79
CA SER A 135 -2.54 5.72 -20.61
C SER A 135 -3.06 5.86 -19.18
N PHE A 136 -3.52 4.77 -18.59
CA PHE A 136 -3.98 4.73 -17.20
C PHE A 136 -2.86 5.06 -16.21
N CYS A 137 -1.68 4.48 -16.38
CA CYS A 137 -0.51 4.75 -15.53
C CYS A 137 -0.04 6.20 -15.67
N THR A 138 -0.06 6.76 -16.89
CA THR A 138 0.36 8.14 -17.17
C THR A 138 -0.45 9.16 -16.37
N VAL A 139 -1.77 8.97 -16.23
CA VAL A 139 -2.62 9.84 -15.39
C VAL A 139 -2.09 9.94 -13.96
N PHE A 140 -1.73 8.81 -13.36
CA PHE A 140 -1.19 8.81 -11.99
C PHE A 140 0.23 9.38 -11.91
N GLN A 141 1.07 9.13 -12.91
CA GLN A 141 2.42 9.71 -12.98
C GLN A 141 2.37 11.25 -13.03
N GLU A 142 1.46 11.82 -13.83
CA GLU A 142 1.26 13.29 -13.92
C GLU A 142 0.78 13.87 -12.59
N ILE A 143 -0.13 13.18 -11.88
CA ILE A 143 -0.62 13.61 -10.57
C ILE A 143 0.52 13.58 -9.53
N LEU A 144 1.30 12.51 -9.50
CA LEU A 144 2.43 12.39 -8.59
C LEU A 144 3.46 13.48 -8.85
N ALA A 145 3.82 13.73 -10.11
CA ALA A 145 4.74 14.80 -10.50
C ALA A 145 4.21 16.17 -10.10
N GLY A 146 2.92 16.43 -10.34
CA GLY A 146 2.27 17.69 -9.96
C GLY A 146 2.23 17.95 -8.45
N ASN A 147 2.30 16.90 -7.64
CA ASN A 147 2.38 16.96 -6.16
C ASN A 147 3.81 16.88 -5.64
N GLY A 148 4.83 16.88 -6.49
CA GLY A 148 6.23 16.81 -6.09
C GLY A 148 6.60 15.45 -5.46
N LEU A 149 5.88 14.39 -5.79
CA LEU A 149 6.09 13.04 -5.26
C LEU A 149 7.02 12.24 -6.18
N PRO A 150 8.26 11.93 -5.76
CA PRO A 150 9.13 11.00 -6.49
C PRO A 150 8.66 9.56 -6.22
N ALA A 151 7.62 9.12 -6.93
CA ALA A 151 7.02 7.82 -6.74
C ALA A 151 6.84 7.09 -8.07
N ALA A 152 7.00 5.77 -8.05
CA ALA A 152 6.71 4.93 -9.20
C ALA A 152 5.20 4.63 -9.32
N VAL A 153 4.76 4.44 -10.57
CA VAL A 153 3.49 3.78 -10.91
C VAL A 153 3.85 2.47 -11.57
N MET A 154 3.41 1.36 -11.01
CA MET A 154 3.76 0.03 -11.50
C MET A 154 2.55 -0.90 -11.56
N ALA A 155 2.47 -1.72 -12.60
CA ALA A 155 1.48 -2.79 -12.69
C ALA A 155 1.89 -3.96 -11.79
N ILE A 156 0.96 -4.45 -10.96
CA ILE A 156 1.21 -5.51 -9.97
C ILE A 156 0.15 -6.59 -10.09
N ASP A 157 0.60 -7.83 -10.17
CA ASP A 157 -0.22 -9.00 -9.91
C ASP A 157 -0.17 -9.34 -8.42
N CYS A 158 -1.26 -9.02 -7.70
CA CYS A 158 -1.36 -9.28 -6.27
C CYS A 158 -1.34 -10.77 -5.90
N THR A 159 -1.57 -11.67 -6.85
CA THR A 159 -1.55 -13.14 -6.64
C THR A 159 -0.16 -13.73 -6.82
N SER A 160 0.73 -13.04 -7.52
CA SER A 160 2.12 -13.43 -7.76
C SER A 160 3.02 -12.85 -6.66
N ARG A 161 3.71 -13.73 -5.90
CA ARG A 161 4.64 -13.29 -4.86
C ARG A 161 5.78 -12.45 -5.43
N ASP A 162 6.34 -12.84 -6.58
CA ASP A 162 7.44 -12.11 -7.21
C ASP A 162 6.99 -10.71 -7.66
N SER A 163 5.80 -10.60 -8.25
CA SER A 163 5.24 -9.30 -8.62
C SER A 163 4.94 -8.44 -7.39
N ALA A 164 4.29 -9.00 -6.38
CA ALA A 164 3.95 -8.29 -5.14
C ALA A 164 5.20 -7.81 -4.37
N MET A 165 6.30 -8.59 -4.39
CA MET A 165 7.57 -8.22 -3.76
C MET A 165 8.22 -6.99 -4.37
N SER A 166 7.87 -6.59 -5.59
CA SER A 166 8.37 -5.36 -6.21
C SER A 166 8.09 -4.13 -5.36
N ILE A 167 6.97 -4.10 -4.62
CA ILE A 167 6.59 -2.97 -3.75
C ILE A 167 7.56 -2.80 -2.57
N PRO A 168 7.72 -3.77 -1.65
CA PRO A 168 8.64 -3.60 -0.53
C PRO A 168 10.10 -3.44 -0.99
N LEU A 169 10.51 -4.05 -2.10
CA LEU A 169 11.86 -3.88 -2.66
C LEU A 169 12.07 -2.45 -3.19
N TYR A 170 11.09 -1.89 -3.91
CA TYR A 170 11.15 -0.50 -4.36
C TYR A 170 11.24 0.48 -3.18
N ILE A 171 10.40 0.31 -2.16
CA ILE A 171 10.40 1.15 -0.96
C ILE A 171 11.74 1.04 -0.23
N ASN A 172 12.30 -0.18 -0.13
CA ASN A 172 13.63 -0.39 0.46
C ASN A 172 14.74 0.33 -0.32
N ALA A 173 14.69 0.28 -1.65
CA ALA A 173 15.64 0.99 -2.50
C ALA A 173 15.55 2.51 -2.33
N MET A 174 14.33 3.05 -2.16
CA MET A 174 14.11 4.48 -1.88
C MET A 174 14.75 4.91 -0.55
N HIS A 175 14.70 4.06 0.49
CA HIS A 175 15.40 4.32 1.75
C HIS A 175 16.91 4.27 1.60
N GLY A 176 17.45 3.31 0.83
CA GLY A 176 18.89 3.22 0.54
C GLY A 176 19.42 4.47 -0.18
N ALA A 177 18.71 4.94 -1.20
CA ALA A 177 19.08 6.14 -1.95
C ALA A 177 19.07 7.43 -1.10
N ARG A 178 18.30 7.46 0.00
CA ARG A 178 18.25 8.60 0.94
C ARG A 178 19.31 8.54 2.03
N GLY A 179 19.83 7.34 2.33
CA GLY A 179 20.89 7.14 3.35
C GLY A 179 22.29 7.50 2.87
N ASP A 180 22.48 7.65 1.56
CA ASP A 180 23.77 7.97 0.94
C ASP A 180 23.95 9.50 0.71
N THR A 181 23.04 10.35 1.21
CA THR A 181 23.12 11.82 1.17
C THR A 181 23.30 12.39 2.57
#